data_51f40e8762b8e847dfd6e08d6dc7617c
#
_entry.id   51f40e8762b8e847dfd6e08d6dc7617c
#
_cell.length_a   1.000
_cell.length_b   1.000
_cell.length_c   1.000
_cell.angle_alpha   90.00
_cell.angle_beta   90.00
_cell.angle_gamma   90.00
#
_symmetry.space_group_name_H-M   'P 1'
#
loop_
_entity.id
_entity.type
_entity.pdbx_description
1 polymer ?
#
loop_
_entity_poly.entity_id
_entity_poly.type
_entity_poly.pdbx_seq_one_letter_code
_entity_poly.pdbx_strand_id
1 'polypeptide(L)'
;MSRPLDSTLENRLLEAARKLWQSGEKSLTMRALARAAKTHAPGIYSRFRNRQDILRILLGQFEEEAAASITTADSVETATELYLEFALNHPKEYETLFTHRGAIPNKPATYSADDLGPVFRWLRDKLSEGLALEPSENTQLALTIWTLWNGTAALLVDRAALPPLADSVRSAARCGVKTLMQEARSRHPTQAESTDSAEVCHAV
;
A
#
# COMPACT_ATOMS: atom_id res chain seq x y z
N MET A 1 -40.42 12.52 2.99
CA MET A 1 -39.65 12.05 4.16
C MET A 1 -38.76 10.92 3.67
N SER A 2 -37.45 11.13 3.54
CA SER A 2 -36.50 10.13 3.11
C SER A 2 -36.25 9.15 4.28
N ARG A 3 -36.50 7.86 4.04
CA ARG A 3 -36.22 6.79 5.03
C ARG A 3 -34.73 6.81 5.37
N PRO A 4 -34.33 6.73 6.66
CA PRO A 4 -32.89 6.63 7.00
C PRO A 4 -32.27 5.48 6.24
N LEU A 5 -31.11 5.73 5.61
CA LEU A 5 -30.34 4.70 4.93
C LEU A 5 -29.96 3.62 5.96
N ASP A 6 -30.43 2.40 5.72
CA ASP A 6 -30.12 1.24 6.55
C ASP A 6 -28.62 0.91 6.41
N SER A 7 -27.81 1.35 7.38
CA SER A 7 -26.36 1.09 7.44
C SER A 7 -26.05 -0.42 7.44
N THR A 8 -26.99 -1.24 7.91
CA THR A 8 -26.83 -2.71 7.91
C THR A 8 -26.85 -3.30 6.51
N LEU A 9 -27.62 -2.73 5.56
CA LEU A 9 -27.63 -3.19 4.16
C LEU A 9 -26.33 -2.80 3.45
N GLU A 10 -25.84 -1.59 3.68
CA GLU A 10 -24.58 -1.13 3.08
C GLU A 10 -23.41 -2.00 3.53
N ASN A 11 -23.28 -2.26 4.83
CA ASN A 11 -22.26 -3.16 5.38
C ASN A 11 -22.36 -4.57 4.79
N ARG A 12 -23.56 -5.15 4.70
CA ARG A 12 -23.76 -6.47 4.06
C ARG A 12 -23.36 -6.47 2.60
N LEU A 13 -23.63 -5.37 1.88
CA LEU A 13 -23.22 -5.24 0.48
C LEU A 13 -21.70 -5.16 0.34
N LEU A 14 -21.03 -4.39 1.19
CA LEU A 14 -19.55 -4.28 1.16
C LEU A 14 -18.89 -5.59 1.58
N GLU A 15 -19.38 -6.28 2.60
CA GLU A 15 -18.90 -7.62 2.99
C GLU A 15 -19.06 -8.65 1.85
N ALA A 16 -20.24 -8.68 1.23
CA ALA A 16 -20.50 -9.58 0.10
C ALA A 16 -19.61 -9.23 -1.11
N ALA A 17 -19.44 -7.93 -1.38
CA ALA A 17 -18.59 -7.44 -2.45
C ALA A 17 -17.12 -7.84 -2.21
N ARG A 18 -16.63 -7.71 -0.98
CA ARG A 18 -15.27 -8.11 -0.60
C ARG A 18 -15.01 -9.60 -0.83
N LYS A 19 -15.93 -10.47 -0.40
CA LYS A 19 -15.83 -11.92 -0.64
C LYS A 19 -15.80 -12.27 -2.12
N LEU A 20 -16.62 -11.58 -2.94
CA LEU A 20 -16.62 -11.77 -4.38
C LEU A 20 -15.29 -11.28 -4.99
N TRP A 21 -14.78 -10.15 -4.54
CA TRP A 21 -13.52 -9.60 -5.01
C TRP A 21 -12.32 -10.50 -4.70
N GLN A 22 -12.28 -11.11 -3.51
CA GLN A 22 -11.26 -12.10 -3.12
C GLN A 22 -11.25 -13.35 -4.02
N SER A 23 -12.39 -13.65 -4.66
CA SER A 23 -12.46 -14.69 -5.70
C SER A 23 -12.00 -14.21 -7.08
N GLY A 24 -11.54 -12.97 -7.17
CA GLY A 24 -11.11 -12.27 -8.39
C GLY A 24 -12.08 -11.17 -8.82
N GLU A 25 -11.54 -10.11 -9.40
CA GLU A 25 -12.32 -8.91 -9.77
C GLU A 25 -13.52 -9.19 -10.66
N LYS A 26 -13.37 -10.13 -11.61
CA LYS A 26 -14.45 -10.53 -12.55
C LYS A 26 -15.66 -11.16 -11.84
N SER A 27 -15.47 -11.70 -10.64
CA SER A 27 -16.54 -12.28 -9.82
C SER A 27 -17.46 -11.21 -9.23
N LEU A 28 -16.99 -9.98 -9.06
CA LEU A 28 -17.75 -8.87 -8.53
C LEU A 28 -18.66 -8.28 -9.64
N THR A 29 -19.82 -8.88 -9.83
CA THR A 29 -20.89 -8.35 -10.70
C THR A 29 -22.07 -7.89 -9.85
N MET A 30 -22.87 -6.91 -10.34
CA MET A 30 -24.05 -6.43 -9.61
C MET A 30 -25.06 -7.57 -9.36
N ARG A 31 -25.16 -8.54 -10.27
CA ARG A 31 -26.03 -9.73 -10.12
C ARG A 31 -25.52 -10.69 -9.05
N ALA A 32 -24.20 -10.96 -9.04
CA ALA A 32 -23.58 -11.80 -8.00
C ALA A 32 -23.69 -11.13 -6.63
N LEU A 33 -23.47 -9.82 -6.57
CA LEU A 33 -23.61 -9.04 -5.35
C LEU A 33 -25.04 -9.07 -4.79
N ALA A 34 -26.05 -8.88 -5.64
CA ALA A 34 -27.47 -8.98 -5.21
C ALA A 34 -27.77 -10.32 -4.56
N ARG A 35 -27.30 -11.42 -5.18
CA ARG A 35 -27.46 -12.77 -4.67
C ARG A 35 -26.72 -12.96 -3.33
N ALA A 36 -25.45 -12.57 -3.27
CA ALA A 36 -24.61 -12.76 -2.09
C ALA A 36 -25.10 -11.95 -0.87
N ALA A 37 -25.54 -10.72 -1.10
CA ALA A 37 -26.09 -9.85 -0.04
C ALA A 37 -27.58 -10.11 0.28
N LYS A 38 -28.20 -11.11 -0.36
CA LYS A 38 -29.63 -11.43 -0.24
C LYS A 38 -30.54 -10.19 -0.43
N THR A 39 -30.30 -9.47 -1.51
CA THR A 39 -31.05 -8.24 -1.87
C THR A 39 -31.38 -8.26 -3.37
N HIS A 40 -31.96 -7.18 -3.86
CA HIS A 40 -32.34 -6.97 -5.25
C HIS A 40 -31.65 -5.74 -5.84
N ALA A 41 -31.57 -5.64 -7.15
CA ALA A 41 -30.82 -4.59 -7.83
C ALA A 41 -31.17 -3.15 -7.36
N PRO A 42 -32.45 -2.74 -7.19
CA PRO A 42 -32.78 -1.43 -6.66
C PRO A 42 -32.17 -1.15 -5.29
N GLY A 43 -32.06 -2.15 -4.41
CA GLY A 43 -31.41 -2.02 -3.09
C GLY A 43 -29.91 -1.70 -3.21
N ILE A 44 -29.24 -2.22 -4.23
CA ILE A 44 -27.83 -1.89 -4.49
C ILE A 44 -27.73 -0.47 -5.05
N TYR A 45 -28.48 -0.17 -6.10
CA TYR A 45 -28.42 1.13 -6.79
C TYR A 45 -28.88 2.33 -5.93
N SER A 46 -29.59 2.08 -4.82
CA SER A 46 -29.90 3.13 -3.84
C SER A 46 -28.70 3.58 -3.04
N ARG A 47 -27.55 2.83 -3.09
CA ARG A 47 -26.32 3.10 -2.34
C ARG A 47 -25.09 3.31 -3.22
N PHE A 48 -24.97 2.54 -4.27
CA PHE A 48 -23.82 2.57 -5.17
C PHE A 48 -24.30 2.81 -6.60
N ARG A 49 -23.72 3.78 -7.28
CA ARG A 49 -24.09 4.14 -8.67
C ARG A 49 -23.77 3.00 -9.64
N ASN A 50 -22.65 2.33 -9.40
CA ASN A 50 -22.14 1.28 -10.27
C ASN A 50 -21.11 0.41 -9.54
N ARG A 51 -20.58 -0.60 -10.22
CA ARG A 51 -19.54 -1.49 -9.72
C ARG A 51 -18.26 -0.74 -9.35
N GLN A 52 -17.90 0.31 -10.09
CA GLN A 52 -16.67 1.07 -9.84
C GLN A 52 -16.73 1.83 -8.51
N ASP A 53 -17.90 2.32 -8.09
CA ASP A 53 -18.06 2.95 -6.78
C ASP A 53 -17.76 1.95 -5.65
N ILE A 54 -18.23 0.70 -5.80
CA ILE A 54 -17.97 -0.37 -4.83
C ILE A 54 -16.48 -0.70 -4.81
N LEU A 55 -15.87 -0.90 -5.97
CA LEU A 55 -14.42 -1.19 -6.07
C LEU A 55 -13.57 -0.08 -5.44
N ARG A 56 -13.93 1.19 -5.65
CA ARG A 56 -13.21 2.32 -5.04
C ARG A 56 -13.23 2.27 -3.52
N ILE A 57 -14.39 1.94 -2.94
CA ILE A 57 -14.51 1.79 -1.48
C ILE A 57 -13.68 0.62 -0.98
N LEU A 58 -13.76 -0.53 -1.66
CA LEU A 58 -12.99 -1.73 -1.31
C LEU A 58 -11.48 -1.48 -1.42
N LEU A 59 -11.03 -0.79 -2.46
CA LEU A 59 -9.63 -0.41 -2.63
C LEU A 59 -9.15 0.53 -1.52
N GLY A 60 -9.98 1.52 -1.14
CA GLY A 60 -9.66 2.41 -0.02
C GLY A 60 -9.54 1.64 1.30
N GLN A 61 -10.46 0.73 1.60
CA GLN A 61 -10.38 -0.14 2.78
C GLN A 61 -9.13 -1.03 2.75
N PHE A 62 -8.78 -1.56 1.58
CA PHE A 62 -7.58 -2.38 1.41
C PHE A 62 -6.29 -1.57 1.62
N GLU A 63 -6.23 -0.33 1.14
CA GLU A 63 -5.10 0.57 1.40
C GLU A 63 -4.98 0.94 2.89
N GLU A 64 -6.10 1.13 3.59
CA GLU A 64 -6.12 1.37 5.04
C GLU A 64 -5.65 0.14 5.83
N GLU A 65 -6.07 -1.06 5.44
CA GLU A 65 -5.61 -2.32 6.04
C GLU A 65 -4.11 -2.55 5.82
N ALA A 66 -3.62 -2.29 4.61
CA ALA A 66 -2.20 -2.33 4.30
C ALA A 66 -1.42 -1.34 5.18
N ALA A 67 -1.92 -0.11 5.31
CA ALA A 67 -1.31 0.88 6.17
C ALA A 67 -1.29 0.42 7.64
N ALA A 68 -2.41 -0.06 8.17
CA ALA A 68 -2.49 -0.53 9.55
C ALA A 68 -1.51 -1.67 9.85
N SER A 69 -1.23 -2.55 8.86
CA SER A 69 -0.24 -3.61 9.00
C SER A 69 1.20 -3.10 8.90
N ILE A 70 1.51 -2.30 7.87
CA ILE A 70 2.88 -1.92 7.50
C ILE A 70 3.42 -0.83 8.43
N THR A 71 2.57 0.12 8.87
CA THR A 71 2.99 1.23 9.74
C THR A 71 3.29 0.82 11.17
N THR A 72 3.11 -0.45 11.54
CA THR A 72 3.59 -1.00 12.82
C THR A 72 5.10 -1.24 12.83
N ALA A 73 5.76 -1.17 11.66
CA ALA A 73 7.19 -1.38 11.56
C ALA A 73 7.98 -0.26 12.28
N ASP A 74 9.04 -0.67 12.94
CA ASP A 74 10.02 0.22 13.58
C ASP A 74 11.03 0.82 12.58
N SER A 75 11.24 0.12 11.46
CA SER A 75 12.23 0.48 10.43
C SER A 75 11.67 0.25 9.01
N VAL A 76 12.31 0.91 8.03
CA VAL A 76 11.98 0.72 6.60
C VAL A 76 12.30 -0.70 6.15
N GLU A 77 13.33 -1.30 6.72
CA GLU A 77 13.74 -2.69 6.48
C GLU A 77 12.65 -3.66 6.94
N THR A 78 12.12 -3.49 8.15
CA THR A 78 10.99 -4.28 8.68
C THR A 78 9.72 -4.07 7.85
N ALA A 79 9.43 -2.81 7.49
CA ALA A 79 8.28 -2.47 6.64
C ALA A 79 8.34 -3.14 5.27
N THR A 80 9.55 -3.37 4.72
CA THR A 80 9.74 -4.09 3.46
C THR A 80 9.16 -5.51 3.56
N GLU A 81 9.44 -6.22 4.64
CA GLU A 81 8.91 -7.57 4.84
C GLU A 81 7.39 -7.56 5.00
N LEU A 82 6.88 -6.68 5.85
CA LEU A 82 5.43 -6.56 6.07
C LEU A 82 4.68 -6.21 4.78
N TYR A 83 5.26 -5.34 3.95
CA TYR A 83 4.67 -4.98 2.65
C TYR A 83 4.58 -6.18 1.69
N LEU A 84 5.68 -6.94 1.56
CA LEU A 84 5.72 -8.12 0.69
C LEU A 84 4.82 -9.24 1.20
N GLU A 85 4.80 -9.46 2.52
CA GLU A 85 3.92 -10.44 3.15
C GLU A 85 2.44 -10.07 2.98
N PHE A 86 2.09 -8.80 3.19
CA PHE A 86 0.73 -8.31 2.97
C PHE A 86 0.27 -8.54 1.52
N ALA A 87 1.11 -8.20 0.54
CA ALA A 87 0.81 -8.42 -0.87
C ALA A 87 0.60 -9.90 -1.21
N LEU A 88 1.44 -10.80 -0.65
CA LEU A 88 1.35 -12.24 -0.85
C LEU A 88 0.11 -12.87 -0.19
N ASN A 89 -0.34 -12.32 0.92
CA ASN A 89 -1.55 -12.76 1.61
C ASN A 89 -2.83 -12.27 0.92
N HIS A 90 -2.74 -11.22 0.08
CA HIS A 90 -3.86 -10.58 -0.61
C HIS A 90 -3.64 -10.47 -2.13
N PRO A 91 -3.30 -11.56 -2.85
CA PRO A 91 -2.83 -11.48 -4.23
C PRO A 91 -3.88 -10.92 -5.21
N LYS A 92 -5.17 -11.20 -5.00
CA LYS A 92 -6.23 -10.75 -5.90
C LYS A 92 -6.59 -9.28 -5.71
N GLU A 93 -6.60 -8.83 -4.47
CA GLU A 93 -6.79 -7.43 -4.12
C GLU A 93 -5.62 -6.59 -4.62
N TYR A 94 -4.40 -7.09 -4.44
CA TYR A 94 -3.18 -6.44 -4.89
C TYR A 94 -3.14 -6.33 -6.43
N GLU A 95 -3.47 -7.39 -7.18
CA GLU A 95 -3.60 -7.39 -8.63
C GLU A 95 -4.60 -6.33 -9.10
N THR A 96 -5.76 -6.25 -8.43
CA THR A 96 -6.80 -5.26 -8.74
C THR A 96 -6.33 -3.84 -8.48
N LEU A 97 -5.63 -3.59 -7.37
CA LEU A 97 -5.07 -2.28 -7.03
C LEU A 97 -4.14 -1.78 -8.15
N PHE A 98 -3.28 -2.64 -8.69
CA PHE A 98 -2.39 -2.29 -9.80
C PHE A 98 -3.16 -1.97 -11.09
N THR A 99 -4.14 -2.79 -11.42
CA THR A 99 -4.94 -2.63 -12.64
C THR A 99 -5.77 -1.34 -12.61
N HIS A 100 -6.27 -0.95 -11.44
CA HIS A 100 -7.20 0.17 -11.28
C HIS A 100 -6.58 1.47 -10.75
N ARG A 101 -5.31 1.51 -10.37
CA ARG A 101 -4.65 2.75 -9.90
C ARG A 101 -4.78 3.93 -10.89
N GLY A 102 -4.80 3.64 -12.18
CA GLY A 102 -5.01 4.65 -13.23
C GLY A 102 -6.48 4.97 -13.54
N ALA A 103 -7.42 4.11 -13.09
CA ALA A 103 -8.83 4.19 -13.44
C ALA A 103 -9.71 4.77 -12.32
N ILE A 104 -9.15 5.20 -11.19
CA ILE A 104 -9.90 5.85 -10.13
C ILE A 104 -10.38 7.22 -10.64
N PRO A 105 -11.70 7.41 -10.91
CA PRO A 105 -12.22 8.70 -11.33
C PRO A 105 -11.98 9.73 -10.22
N ASN A 106 -11.66 10.96 -10.57
CA ASN A 106 -11.35 12.09 -9.70
C ASN A 106 -9.91 12.15 -9.16
N LYS A 107 -8.92 11.56 -9.84
CA LYS A 107 -7.55 11.99 -9.61
C LYS A 107 -7.41 13.45 -10.04
N PRO A 108 -6.80 14.31 -9.21
CA PRO A 108 -6.53 15.69 -9.62
C PRO A 108 -5.66 15.69 -10.88
N ALA A 109 -5.81 16.72 -11.71
CA ALA A 109 -5.00 16.88 -12.93
C ALA A 109 -3.48 16.95 -12.63
N THR A 110 -3.14 17.28 -11.39
CA THR A 110 -1.77 17.25 -10.85
C THR A 110 -1.68 16.17 -9.79
N TYR A 111 -1.09 15.05 -10.14
CA TYR A 111 -0.82 13.94 -9.23
C TYR A 111 0.47 14.25 -8.45
N SER A 112 0.36 14.33 -7.13
CA SER A 112 1.49 14.52 -6.23
C SER A 112 1.93 13.21 -5.57
N ALA A 113 3.10 13.19 -4.97
CA ALA A 113 3.57 12.05 -4.20
C ALA A 113 2.63 11.71 -3.02
N ASP A 114 1.92 12.70 -2.46
CA ASP A 114 0.97 12.51 -1.36
C ASP A 114 -0.28 11.71 -1.78
N ASP A 115 -0.57 11.65 -3.09
CA ASP A 115 -1.67 10.87 -3.65
C ASP A 115 -1.34 9.38 -3.79
N LEU A 116 -0.12 8.95 -3.44
CA LEU A 116 0.32 7.54 -3.49
C LEU A 116 -0.26 6.69 -2.33
N GLY A 117 -0.94 7.32 -1.39
CA GLY A 117 -1.65 6.62 -0.32
C GLY A 117 -0.94 6.64 1.04
N PRO A 118 -1.58 6.04 2.07
CA PRO A 118 -1.12 6.18 3.45
C PRO A 118 0.22 5.49 3.72
N VAL A 119 0.50 4.35 3.09
CA VAL A 119 1.78 3.63 3.24
C VAL A 119 2.95 4.45 2.70
N PHE A 120 2.75 5.15 1.56
CA PHE A 120 3.79 6.01 1.01
C PHE A 120 4.07 7.22 1.91
N ARG A 121 3.02 7.86 2.45
CA ARG A 121 3.18 8.98 3.39
C ARG A 121 3.96 8.54 4.62
N TRP A 122 3.60 7.41 5.22
CA TRP A 122 4.33 6.84 6.35
C TRP A 122 5.81 6.57 6.00
N LEU A 123 6.10 5.99 4.83
CA LEU A 123 7.47 5.74 4.39
C LEU A 123 8.28 7.05 4.32
N ARG A 124 7.72 8.09 3.71
CA ARG A 124 8.37 9.40 3.62
C ARG A 124 8.61 10.03 4.99
N ASP A 125 7.61 9.96 5.88
CA ASP A 125 7.73 10.49 7.24
C ASP A 125 8.78 9.71 8.05
N LYS A 126 8.80 8.37 7.91
CA LYS A 126 9.80 7.52 8.55
C LYS A 126 11.23 7.78 8.08
N LEU A 127 11.42 8.07 6.82
CA LEU A 127 12.72 8.50 6.28
C LEU A 127 13.13 9.87 6.83
N SER A 128 12.18 10.81 6.97
CA SER A 128 12.45 12.12 7.56
C SER A 128 12.83 12.05 9.05
N GLU A 129 12.28 11.10 9.81
CA GLU A 129 12.64 10.88 11.21
C GLU A 129 14.08 10.34 11.39
N GLY A 130 14.53 9.50 10.46
CA GLY A 130 15.79 8.77 10.55
C GLY A 130 16.96 9.40 9.79
N LEU A 131 16.72 10.39 8.93
CA LEU A 131 17.72 10.95 8.03
C LEU A 131 17.58 12.47 7.94
N ALA A 132 18.69 13.20 7.96
CA ALA A 132 18.72 14.64 7.72
C ALA A 132 18.68 14.96 6.22
N LEU A 133 17.59 14.56 5.54
CA LEU A 133 17.41 14.73 4.10
C LEU A 133 16.69 16.04 3.77
N GLU A 134 17.08 16.67 2.67
CA GLU A 134 16.27 17.73 2.07
C GLU A 134 14.92 17.14 1.55
N PRO A 135 13.82 17.92 1.55
CA PRO A 135 12.49 17.40 1.16
C PRO A 135 12.46 16.73 -0.22
N SER A 136 13.25 17.23 -1.18
CA SER A 136 13.35 16.63 -2.53
C SER A 136 14.08 15.30 -2.52
N GLU A 137 15.17 15.18 -1.76
CA GLU A 137 15.96 13.94 -1.63
C GLU A 137 15.15 12.88 -0.89
N ASN A 138 14.45 13.27 0.19
CA ASN A 138 13.55 12.40 0.91
C ASN A 138 12.45 11.83 0.02
N THR A 139 11.81 12.67 -0.79
CA THR A 139 10.79 12.23 -1.75
C THR A 139 11.38 11.29 -2.79
N GLN A 140 12.57 11.57 -3.32
CA GLN A 140 13.25 10.72 -4.29
C GLN A 140 13.59 9.34 -3.71
N LEU A 141 14.13 9.29 -2.49
CA LEU A 141 14.45 8.03 -1.81
C LEU A 141 13.17 7.23 -1.52
N ALA A 142 12.12 7.90 -1.02
CA ALA A 142 10.83 7.27 -0.78
C ALA A 142 10.23 6.67 -2.05
N LEU A 143 10.27 7.39 -3.18
CA LEU A 143 9.80 6.89 -4.48
C LEU A 143 10.62 5.69 -4.96
N THR A 144 11.93 5.69 -4.73
CA THR A 144 12.81 4.58 -5.11
C THR A 144 12.44 3.31 -4.34
N ILE A 145 12.31 3.40 -3.01
CA ILE A 145 11.91 2.28 -2.15
C ILE A 145 10.48 1.82 -2.50
N TRP A 146 9.56 2.77 -2.68
CA TRP A 146 8.18 2.49 -3.08
C TRP A 146 8.08 1.73 -4.40
N THR A 147 8.85 2.14 -5.39
CA THR A 147 8.91 1.45 -6.69
C THR A 147 9.49 0.05 -6.55
N LEU A 148 10.54 -0.12 -5.75
CA LEU A 148 11.12 -1.42 -5.46
C LEU A 148 10.11 -2.35 -4.77
N TRP A 149 9.39 -1.88 -3.75
CA TRP A 149 8.35 -2.65 -3.07
C TRP A 149 7.25 -3.09 -4.03
N ASN A 150 6.71 -2.15 -4.81
CA ASN A 150 5.63 -2.44 -5.75
C ASN A 150 6.08 -3.40 -6.86
N GLY A 151 7.25 -3.20 -7.44
CA GLY A 151 7.79 -4.09 -8.47
C GLY A 151 8.05 -5.49 -7.95
N THR A 152 8.64 -5.61 -6.76
CA THR A 152 8.89 -6.89 -6.09
C THR A 152 7.58 -7.62 -5.77
N ALA A 153 6.62 -6.93 -5.16
CA ALA A 153 5.33 -7.53 -4.83
C ALA A 153 4.56 -7.97 -6.08
N ALA A 154 4.58 -7.20 -7.17
CA ALA A 154 3.97 -7.58 -8.43
C ALA A 154 4.56 -8.88 -9.00
N LEU A 155 5.90 -9.02 -8.97
CA LEU A 155 6.59 -10.23 -9.40
C LEU A 155 6.26 -11.44 -8.50
N LEU A 156 6.14 -11.25 -7.19
CA LEU A 156 5.84 -12.31 -6.24
C LEU A 156 4.37 -12.75 -6.27
N VAL A 157 3.45 -11.82 -6.51
CA VAL A 157 2.01 -12.10 -6.63
C VAL A 157 1.68 -12.85 -7.91
N ASP A 158 2.36 -12.55 -9.01
CA ASP A 158 2.27 -13.31 -10.25
C ASP A 158 3.01 -14.65 -10.14
N ARG A 159 2.41 -15.58 -9.40
CA ARG A 159 2.98 -16.91 -9.15
C ARG A 159 3.27 -17.72 -10.41
N ALA A 160 2.68 -17.36 -11.56
CA ALA A 160 2.91 -18.04 -12.83
C ALA A 160 4.27 -17.66 -13.44
N ALA A 161 4.81 -16.49 -13.11
CA ALA A 161 6.00 -15.97 -13.75
C ALA A 161 7.32 -16.51 -13.17
N LEU A 162 7.46 -16.62 -11.84
CA LEU A 162 8.78 -16.83 -11.22
C LEU A 162 8.83 -17.74 -9.97
N PRO A 163 8.14 -18.91 -9.90
CA PRO A 163 8.16 -19.74 -8.69
C PRO A 163 9.56 -20.13 -8.21
N PRO A 164 10.54 -20.48 -9.10
CA PRO A 164 11.89 -20.86 -8.66
C PRO A 164 12.72 -19.69 -8.14
N LEU A 165 12.33 -18.44 -8.44
CA LEU A 165 13.08 -17.21 -8.10
C LEU A 165 12.44 -16.40 -6.99
N ALA A 166 11.30 -16.81 -6.43
CA ALA A 166 10.54 -16.02 -5.45
C ALA A 166 11.40 -15.60 -4.24
N ASP A 167 12.17 -16.54 -3.68
CA ASP A 167 13.06 -16.26 -2.54
C ASP A 167 14.22 -15.34 -2.94
N SER A 168 14.76 -15.51 -4.15
CA SER A 168 15.82 -14.64 -4.67
C SER A 168 15.32 -13.23 -4.91
N VAL A 169 14.11 -13.06 -5.46
CA VAL A 169 13.46 -11.77 -5.69
C VAL A 169 13.20 -11.04 -4.36
N ARG A 170 12.70 -11.78 -3.35
CA ARG A 170 12.49 -11.22 -2.00
C ARG A 170 13.82 -10.82 -1.36
N SER A 171 14.84 -11.68 -1.45
CA SER A 171 16.17 -11.39 -0.92
C SER A 171 16.82 -10.18 -1.60
N ALA A 172 16.67 -10.04 -2.92
CA ALA A 172 17.17 -8.90 -3.67
C ALA A 172 16.51 -7.60 -3.24
N ALA A 173 15.19 -7.60 -2.99
CA ALA A 173 14.49 -6.42 -2.50
C ALA A 173 14.97 -5.98 -1.11
N ARG A 174 15.16 -6.93 -0.19
CA ARG A 174 15.74 -6.66 1.14
C ARG A 174 17.13 -6.05 1.03
N CYS A 175 18.00 -6.68 0.23
CA CYS A 175 19.36 -6.20 0.01
C CYS A 175 19.34 -4.78 -0.59
N GLY A 176 18.48 -4.54 -1.59
CA GLY A 176 18.35 -3.24 -2.23
C GLY A 176 17.91 -2.15 -1.25
N VAL A 177 16.88 -2.39 -0.44
CA VAL A 177 16.43 -1.43 0.58
C VAL A 177 17.54 -1.18 1.60
N LYS A 178 18.18 -2.23 2.13
CA LYS A 178 19.28 -2.09 3.08
C LYS A 178 20.42 -1.25 2.53
N THR A 179 20.82 -1.48 1.27
CA THR A 179 21.88 -0.69 0.61
C THR A 179 21.48 0.77 0.44
N LEU A 180 20.24 1.05 0.00
CA LEU A 180 19.73 2.41 -0.13
C LEU A 180 19.73 3.14 1.22
N MET A 181 19.30 2.48 2.29
CA MET A 181 19.29 3.05 3.64
C MET A 181 20.71 3.29 4.17
N GLN A 182 21.65 2.37 3.95
CA GLN A 182 23.04 2.54 4.33
C GLN A 182 23.69 3.72 3.60
N GLU A 183 23.47 3.84 2.31
CA GLU A 183 24.00 4.93 1.51
C GLU A 183 23.40 6.28 1.93
N ALA A 184 22.10 6.34 2.18
CA ALA A 184 21.45 7.55 2.66
C ALA A 184 22.01 7.99 4.03
N ARG A 185 22.20 7.06 4.97
CA ARG A 185 22.82 7.34 6.28
C ARG A 185 24.27 7.82 6.16
N SER A 186 25.05 7.25 5.25
CA SER A 186 26.44 7.65 5.05
C SER A 186 26.60 9.05 4.47
N ARG A 187 25.65 9.48 3.61
CA ARG A 187 25.65 10.84 3.03
C ARG A 187 25.10 11.89 3.98
N HIS A 188 24.21 11.51 4.88
CA HIS A 188 23.47 12.40 5.78
C HIS A 188 23.54 11.86 7.22
N PRO A 189 24.71 11.87 7.88
CA PRO A 189 24.84 11.39 9.26
C PRO A 189 23.98 12.25 10.18
N THR A 190 23.19 11.60 11.02
CA THR A 190 22.35 12.27 12.02
C THR A 190 23.28 12.97 13.05
N GLN A 191 22.93 14.18 13.52
CA GLN A 191 23.75 14.96 14.46
C GLN A 191 24.13 14.21 15.76
N ALA A 192 23.46 13.12 16.09
CA ALA A 192 23.78 12.28 17.24
C ALA A 192 25.13 11.53 17.10
N GLU A 193 25.55 11.21 15.87
CA GLU A 193 26.82 10.49 15.63
C GLU A 193 28.04 11.42 15.55
N SER A 194 27.81 12.72 15.32
CA SER A 194 28.89 13.72 15.24
C SER A 194 29.41 14.18 16.60
N THR A 195 28.67 13.99 17.69
CA THR A 195 29.08 14.39 19.04
C THR A 195 30.03 13.38 19.69
N ASP A 196 29.94 12.10 19.36
CA ASP A 196 30.78 11.05 19.95
C ASP A 196 32.21 11.05 19.37
N SER A 197 32.42 11.57 18.17
CA SER A 197 33.74 11.70 17.54
C SER A 197 34.53 12.96 18.01
N ALA A 198 33.86 13.94 18.59
CA ALA A 198 34.50 15.18 19.06
C ALA A 198 35.03 15.09 20.49
N GLU A 199 34.47 14.19 21.32
CA GLU A 199 34.96 14.04 22.72
C GLU A 199 36.22 13.18 22.82
N VAL A 200 36.59 12.41 21.81
CA VAL A 200 37.80 11.56 21.85
C VAL A 200 39.09 12.36 21.51
N CYS A 201 38.97 13.56 20.92
CA CYS A 201 40.14 14.38 20.55
C CYS A 201 40.65 15.37 21.61
N HIS A 202 40.04 15.44 22.79
CA HIS A 202 40.49 16.37 23.86
C HIS A 202 41.10 15.70 25.09
N ALA A 203 41.46 14.41 25.02
CA ALA A 203 42.13 13.67 26.07
C ALA A 203 43.47 13.10 25.61
N VAL A 204 44.39 13.97 25.17
CA VAL A 204 45.85 13.68 25.11
C VAL A 204 46.61 14.93 25.51
#